data_6b89f793e9cabc0354ecb94cb46eed8d
#
_entry.id   6b89f793e9cabc0354ecb94cb46eed8d
#
_cell.length_a   1.000
_cell.length_b   1.000
_cell.length_c   1.000
_cell.angle_alpha   90.00
_cell.angle_beta   90.00
_cell.angle_gamma   90.00
#
_symmetry.space_group_name_H-M   'P 1'
#
loop_
_entity.id
_entity.type
_entity.pdbx_description
1 polymer ?
#
loop_
_entity_poly.entity_id
_entity_poly.type
_entity_poly.pdbx_seq_one_letter_code
_entity_poly.pdbx_strand_id
1 'polypeptide(L)'
;FIKEFVVELPEDMDYKPGGYIQIEIPSTEVNFSDMDITAHPKEHPGEPEKFKLEWDKFDLWPLKMKNTENVERAYSMASYPAEGRNIMLNVRIATPPWDRAKNNWMNVNPGIASSYIFNQKPGDKVIVSGPYGEFFINPSDAEMLYVGGGAGMAPMRSHLYHLFQTLQTGRKVTYWYGGRSKRELFYIDHFRDLEKEFPNFKFFIVLSEPTEEDDWKVMKDIDDKDGDGFLGFVHQAVIDQYLSKHDAPEDLELYFCGPQMM
;
A
#
# COMPACT_ATOMS: atom_id res chain seq x y z
N PHE A 1 -10.46 -0.21 2.97
CA PHE A 1 -10.56 -0.40 1.52
C PHE A 1 -9.32 -1.06 0.89
N ILE A 2 -8.23 -1.29 1.64
CA ILE A 2 -7.05 -2.03 1.20
C ILE A 2 -6.95 -3.30 2.03
N LYS A 3 -6.67 -4.42 1.38
CA LYS A 3 -6.46 -5.72 2.01
C LYS A 3 -5.17 -6.33 1.46
N GLU A 4 -4.41 -6.97 2.35
CA GLU A 4 -3.29 -7.80 1.96
C GLU A 4 -3.79 -9.16 1.49
N PHE A 5 -3.25 -9.61 0.37
CA PHE A 5 -3.43 -10.96 -0.17
C PHE A 5 -2.08 -11.61 -0.32
N VAL A 6 -1.98 -12.86 0.07
CA VAL A 6 -0.78 -13.67 -0.09
C VAL A 6 -1.06 -14.77 -1.08
N VAL A 7 -0.31 -14.80 -2.18
CA VAL A 7 -0.33 -15.87 -3.18
C VAL A 7 0.86 -16.77 -2.92
N GLU A 8 0.62 -18.01 -2.56
CA GLU A 8 1.67 -19.02 -2.43
C GLU A 8 1.94 -19.64 -3.81
N LEU A 9 3.16 -19.46 -4.31
CA LEU A 9 3.61 -20.06 -5.58
C LEU A 9 4.01 -21.52 -5.38
N PRO A 10 3.92 -22.37 -6.41
CA PRO A 10 4.35 -23.77 -6.35
C PRO A 10 5.86 -23.91 -6.15
N GLU A 11 6.63 -22.94 -6.61
CA GLU A 11 8.10 -22.88 -6.50
C GLU A 11 8.57 -21.45 -6.29
N ASP A 12 9.82 -21.27 -5.91
CA ASP A 12 10.42 -19.94 -5.74
C ASP A 12 10.48 -19.22 -7.10
N MET A 13 10.15 -17.94 -7.09
CA MET A 13 10.23 -17.05 -8.24
C MET A 13 11.42 -16.10 -8.08
N ASP A 14 12.34 -16.11 -9.05
CA ASP A 14 13.40 -15.11 -9.09
C ASP A 14 12.88 -13.78 -9.62
N TYR A 15 12.88 -12.74 -8.78
CA TYR A 15 12.42 -11.41 -9.15
C TYR A 15 13.21 -10.29 -8.47
N LYS A 16 13.14 -9.11 -9.04
CA LYS A 16 13.72 -7.90 -8.43
C LYS A 16 12.67 -7.16 -7.59
N PRO A 17 13.05 -6.60 -6.42
CA PRO A 17 12.15 -5.74 -5.63
C PRO A 17 11.57 -4.61 -6.48
N GLY A 18 10.29 -4.31 -6.29
CA GLY A 18 9.56 -3.34 -7.10
C GLY A 18 8.88 -3.92 -8.34
N GLY A 19 9.13 -5.19 -8.65
CA GLY A 19 8.42 -5.91 -9.72
C GLY A 19 6.94 -6.14 -9.41
N TYR A 20 6.22 -6.62 -10.42
CA TYR A 20 4.81 -6.96 -10.32
C TYR A 20 4.50 -8.32 -10.95
N ILE A 21 3.39 -8.90 -10.56
CA ILE A 21 2.76 -10.02 -11.23
C ILE A 21 1.47 -9.57 -11.92
N GLN A 22 1.04 -10.32 -12.92
CA GLN A 22 -0.31 -10.21 -13.49
C GLN A 22 -1.17 -11.34 -12.94
N ILE A 23 -2.42 -11.00 -12.63
CA ILE A 23 -3.45 -11.95 -12.20
C ILE A 23 -4.47 -12.05 -13.32
N GLU A 24 -4.77 -13.28 -13.78
CA GLU A 24 -5.84 -13.58 -14.70
C GLU A 24 -7.18 -13.58 -13.95
N ILE A 25 -8.15 -12.84 -14.47
CA ILE A 25 -9.50 -12.77 -13.97
C ILE A 25 -10.43 -13.40 -15.02
N PRO A 26 -11.03 -14.55 -14.73
CA PRO A 26 -11.95 -15.23 -15.66
C PRO A 26 -13.25 -14.45 -15.81
N SER A 27 -14.06 -14.84 -16.80
CA SER A 27 -15.46 -14.44 -16.87
C SER A 27 -16.18 -14.90 -15.60
N THR A 28 -16.71 -13.95 -14.82
CA THR A 28 -17.31 -14.20 -13.50
C THR A 28 -18.20 -13.05 -13.05
N GLU A 29 -19.07 -13.34 -12.10
CA GLU A 29 -19.83 -12.32 -11.34
C GLU A 29 -19.48 -12.42 -9.87
N VAL A 30 -19.34 -11.27 -9.19
CA VAL A 30 -19.02 -11.18 -7.78
C VAL A 30 -19.99 -10.25 -7.09
N ASN A 31 -20.62 -10.71 -6.01
CA ASN A 31 -21.39 -9.86 -5.11
C ASN A 31 -20.48 -9.39 -3.97
N PHE A 32 -20.54 -8.13 -3.64
CA PHE A 32 -19.75 -7.58 -2.51
C PHE A 32 -20.21 -8.17 -1.17
N SER A 33 -21.48 -8.59 -1.06
CA SER A 33 -22.01 -9.30 0.10
C SER A 33 -21.29 -10.61 0.43
N ASP A 34 -20.60 -11.23 -0.55
CA ASP A 34 -19.93 -12.51 -0.40
C ASP A 34 -18.45 -12.37 -0.01
N MET A 35 -17.95 -11.11 0.02
CA MET A 35 -16.57 -10.80 0.36
C MET A 35 -16.31 -10.90 1.86
N ASP A 36 -15.20 -11.52 2.23
CA ASP A 36 -14.73 -11.54 3.62
C ASP A 36 -13.89 -10.29 3.89
N ILE A 37 -14.41 -9.41 4.74
CA ILE A 37 -13.75 -8.19 5.21
C ILE A 37 -13.38 -8.24 6.70
N THR A 38 -13.37 -9.43 7.28
CA THR A 38 -12.99 -9.65 8.67
C THR A 38 -11.57 -9.13 8.92
N ALA A 39 -11.41 -8.36 9.99
CA ALA A 39 -10.10 -7.86 10.39
C ALA A 39 -9.18 -8.99 10.84
N HIS A 40 -7.90 -8.91 10.47
CA HIS A 40 -6.93 -9.93 10.83
C HIS A 40 -6.71 -9.98 12.36
N PRO A 41 -6.84 -11.16 13.01
CA PRO A 41 -6.88 -11.24 14.47
C PRO A 41 -5.54 -10.88 15.15
N LYS A 42 -4.41 -10.94 14.45
CA LYS A 42 -3.12 -10.54 15.02
C LYS A 42 -2.94 -9.02 14.98
N GLU A 43 -3.46 -8.36 13.94
CA GLU A 43 -3.34 -6.90 13.79
C GLU A 43 -4.46 -6.15 14.52
N HIS A 44 -5.64 -6.78 14.64
CA HIS A 44 -6.81 -6.20 15.27
C HIS A 44 -7.43 -7.23 16.27
N PRO A 45 -6.73 -7.53 17.37
CA PRO A 45 -7.20 -8.51 18.32
C PRO A 45 -8.51 -8.09 18.98
N GLY A 46 -9.53 -8.95 18.86
CA GLY A 46 -10.87 -8.70 19.43
C GLY A 46 -11.77 -7.78 18.60
N GLU A 47 -11.33 -7.29 17.43
CA GLU A 47 -12.09 -6.38 16.57
C GLU A 47 -12.39 -6.98 15.17
N PRO A 48 -13.01 -8.17 15.05
CA PRO A 48 -13.22 -8.81 13.76
C PRO A 48 -14.08 -7.97 12.79
N GLU A 49 -15.01 -7.17 13.33
CA GLU A 49 -15.96 -6.33 12.59
C GLU A 49 -15.44 -4.91 12.31
N LYS A 50 -14.17 -4.63 12.60
CA LYS A 50 -13.57 -3.28 12.51
C LYS A 50 -13.86 -2.54 11.20
N PHE A 51 -13.84 -3.23 10.09
CA PHE A 51 -14.02 -2.63 8.77
C PHE A 51 -15.47 -2.63 8.28
N LYS A 52 -16.37 -3.35 8.94
CA LYS A 52 -17.77 -3.44 8.57
C LYS A 52 -18.49 -2.10 8.62
N LEU A 53 -18.20 -1.28 9.62
CA LEU A 53 -18.80 0.04 9.77
C LEU A 53 -18.58 0.94 8.54
N GLU A 54 -17.40 0.84 7.91
CA GLU A 54 -17.12 1.60 6.69
C GLU A 54 -17.89 1.04 5.49
N TRP A 55 -18.05 -0.26 5.40
CA TRP A 55 -18.83 -0.91 4.34
C TRP A 55 -20.32 -0.58 4.47
N ASP A 56 -20.85 -0.58 5.71
CA ASP A 56 -22.23 -0.16 6.02
C ASP A 56 -22.43 1.32 5.70
N LYS A 57 -21.52 2.19 6.15
CA LYS A 57 -21.57 3.64 5.93
C LYS A 57 -21.62 4.03 4.45
N PHE A 58 -20.88 3.31 3.61
CA PHE A 58 -20.80 3.57 2.17
C PHE A 58 -21.73 2.68 1.35
N ASP A 59 -22.58 1.87 1.99
CA ASP A 59 -23.53 0.96 1.33
C ASP A 59 -22.87 0.13 0.22
N LEU A 60 -21.78 -0.59 0.58
CA LEU A 60 -21.00 -1.37 -0.40
C LEU A 60 -21.60 -2.75 -0.68
N TRP A 61 -22.35 -3.33 0.26
CA TRP A 61 -22.88 -4.69 0.18
C TRP A 61 -23.75 -4.98 -1.04
N PRO A 62 -24.59 -4.04 -1.53
CA PRO A 62 -25.41 -4.26 -2.72
C PRO A 62 -24.66 -4.24 -4.04
N LEU A 63 -23.37 -3.82 -4.04
CA LEU A 63 -22.59 -3.72 -5.26
C LEU A 63 -22.34 -5.10 -5.87
N LYS A 64 -22.33 -5.13 -7.19
CA LYS A 64 -22.06 -6.33 -7.98
C LYS A 64 -21.09 -6.01 -9.10
N MET A 65 -20.09 -6.85 -9.26
CA MET A 65 -19.16 -6.78 -10.36
C MET A 65 -19.48 -7.88 -11.36
N LYS A 66 -19.46 -7.54 -12.65
CA LYS A 66 -19.61 -8.51 -13.74
C LYS A 66 -18.42 -8.40 -14.69
N ASN A 67 -17.80 -9.54 -14.95
CA ASN A 67 -16.77 -9.70 -15.97
C ASN A 67 -17.23 -10.73 -17.00
N THR A 68 -17.21 -10.37 -18.28
CA THR A 68 -17.73 -11.22 -19.37
C THR A 68 -16.63 -11.91 -20.19
N GLU A 69 -15.37 -11.55 -19.94
CA GLU A 69 -14.22 -12.09 -20.68
C GLU A 69 -13.00 -12.25 -19.77
N ASN A 70 -12.03 -13.05 -20.17
CA ASN A 70 -10.77 -13.15 -19.44
C ASN A 70 -9.99 -11.85 -19.59
N VAL A 71 -9.54 -11.29 -18.47
CA VAL A 71 -8.70 -10.10 -18.43
C VAL A 71 -7.54 -10.32 -17.47
N GLU A 72 -6.43 -9.61 -17.68
CA GLU A 72 -5.27 -9.62 -16.79
C GLU A 72 -5.06 -8.23 -16.17
N ARG A 73 -4.62 -8.20 -14.93
CA ARG A 73 -4.27 -6.94 -14.25
C ARG A 73 -3.00 -7.11 -13.44
N ALA A 74 -2.15 -6.08 -13.53
CA ALA A 74 -0.88 -5.99 -12.84
C ALA A 74 -1.06 -5.56 -11.37
N TYR A 75 -0.32 -6.23 -10.48
CA TYR A 75 -0.22 -5.90 -9.07
C TYR A 75 1.23 -5.92 -8.62
N SER A 76 1.72 -4.79 -8.13
CA SER A 76 3.06 -4.70 -7.54
C SER A 76 3.17 -5.62 -6.34
N MET A 77 4.28 -6.32 -6.24
CA MET A 77 4.58 -7.19 -5.11
C MET A 77 5.03 -6.35 -3.91
N ALA A 78 4.40 -6.59 -2.77
CA ALA A 78 4.81 -6.01 -1.49
C ALA A 78 5.86 -6.88 -0.79
N SER A 79 5.93 -8.17 -1.12
CA SER A 79 7.01 -9.06 -0.71
C SER A 79 8.33 -8.70 -1.41
N TYR A 80 9.46 -9.06 -0.79
CA TYR A 80 10.78 -9.00 -1.41
C TYR A 80 11.34 -10.43 -1.59
N PRO A 81 12.36 -10.66 -2.44
CA PRO A 81 12.78 -12.01 -2.82
C PRO A 81 13.07 -12.97 -1.68
N ALA A 82 13.61 -12.49 -0.55
CA ALA A 82 13.94 -13.34 0.58
C ALA A 82 12.72 -13.87 1.36
N GLU A 83 11.50 -13.40 1.06
CA GLU A 83 10.24 -13.96 1.60
C GLU A 83 9.79 -15.23 0.84
N GLY A 84 10.58 -15.67 -0.18
CA GLY A 84 10.37 -16.94 -0.88
C GLY A 84 9.14 -16.96 -1.76
N ARG A 85 8.38 -18.08 -1.67
CA ARG A 85 7.21 -18.36 -2.52
C ARG A 85 5.96 -17.52 -2.21
N ASN A 86 5.97 -16.76 -1.12
CA ASN A 86 4.82 -15.99 -0.67
C ASN A 86 4.82 -14.60 -1.29
N ILE A 87 4.03 -14.42 -2.31
CA ILE A 87 3.87 -13.12 -2.98
C ILE A 87 2.77 -12.33 -2.29
N MET A 88 3.15 -11.24 -1.64
CA MET A 88 2.24 -10.33 -0.94
C MET A 88 1.76 -9.23 -1.87
N LEU A 89 0.47 -8.97 -1.87
CA LEU A 89 -0.19 -7.94 -2.68
C LEU A 89 -1.02 -7.03 -1.78
N ASN A 90 -0.92 -5.72 -1.98
CA ASN A 90 -1.80 -4.74 -1.34
C ASN A 90 -2.87 -4.30 -2.34
N VAL A 91 -4.07 -4.80 -2.19
CA VAL A 91 -5.15 -4.58 -3.15
C VAL A 91 -6.19 -3.63 -2.57
N ARG A 92 -6.42 -2.51 -3.25
CA ARG A 92 -7.51 -1.60 -2.94
C ARG A 92 -8.76 -2.00 -3.70
N ILE A 93 -9.89 -2.19 -2.99
CA ILE A 93 -11.18 -2.38 -3.66
C ILE A 93 -11.56 -1.13 -4.44
N ALA A 94 -11.81 -1.29 -5.73
CA ALA A 94 -12.22 -0.21 -6.62
C ALA A 94 -13.74 -0.21 -6.74
N THR A 95 -14.38 0.72 -6.04
CA THR A 95 -15.82 0.97 -6.11
C THR A 95 -16.18 1.83 -7.31
N PRO A 96 -17.45 1.83 -7.76
CA PRO A 96 -17.93 2.87 -8.67
C PRO A 96 -17.66 4.29 -8.13
N PRO A 97 -17.59 5.31 -8.96
CA PRO A 97 -17.55 6.68 -8.49
C PRO A 97 -18.82 7.04 -7.72
N TRP A 98 -18.68 7.89 -6.71
CA TRP A 98 -19.80 8.40 -5.94
C TRP A 98 -20.48 9.59 -6.64
N ASP A 99 -21.78 9.48 -6.95
CA ASP A 99 -22.60 10.57 -7.48
C ASP A 99 -23.12 11.42 -6.32
N ARG A 100 -22.48 12.56 -6.08
CA ARG A 100 -22.86 13.47 -4.99
C ARG A 100 -24.27 14.05 -5.16
N ALA A 101 -24.75 14.20 -6.40
CA ALA A 101 -26.07 14.77 -6.68
C ALA A 101 -27.20 13.79 -6.33
N LYS A 102 -26.95 12.49 -6.53
CA LYS A 102 -27.90 11.43 -6.23
C LYS A 102 -27.67 10.79 -4.86
N ASN A 103 -26.59 11.16 -4.18
CA ASN A 103 -26.15 10.55 -2.93
C ASN A 103 -26.11 9.00 -3.02
N ASN A 104 -25.51 8.49 -4.09
CA ASN A 104 -25.45 7.06 -4.39
C ASN A 104 -24.26 6.75 -5.30
N TRP A 105 -23.89 5.48 -5.42
CA TRP A 105 -22.93 5.01 -6.38
C TRP A 105 -23.44 5.22 -7.82
N MET A 106 -22.53 5.60 -8.72
CA MET A 106 -22.83 5.60 -10.15
C MET A 106 -23.12 4.19 -10.64
N ASN A 107 -24.06 4.05 -11.57
CA ASN A 107 -24.39 2.75 -12.17
C ASN A 107 -23.33 2.34 -13.21
N VAL A 108 -22.11 2.07 -12.73
CA VAL A 108 -21.01 1.53 -13.50
C VAL A 108 -20.43 0.31 -12.80
N ASN A 109 -19.81 -0.57 -13.55
CA ASN A 109 -19.22 -1.79 -13.00
C ASN A 109 -18.09 -1.43 -11.99
N PRO A 110 -18.02 -2.04 -10.79
CA PRO A 110 -16.88 -1.95 -9.91
C PRO A 110 -15.60 -2.48 -10.58
N GLY A 111 -14.45 -2.21 -9.98
CA GLY A 111 -13.17 -2.70 -10.49
C GLY A 111 -13.13 -4.23 -10.59
N ILE A 112 -12.96 -4.74 -11.80
CA ILE A 112 -13.03 -6.17 -12.10
C ILE A 112 -12.04 -6.97 -11.27
N ALA A 113 -10.75 -6.63 -11.35
CA ALA A 113 -9.71 -7.40 -10.67
C ALA A 113 -9.77 -7.30 -9.15
N SER A 114 -9.94 -6.09 -8.62
CA SER A 114 -10.03 -5.91 -7.17
C SER A 114 -11.23 -6.65 -6.58
N SER A 115 -12.39 -6.61 -7.24
CA SER A 115 -13.57 -7.36 -6.79
C SER A 115 -13.36 -8.87 -6.85
N TYR A 116 -12.74 -9.38 -7.92
CA TYR A 116 -12.38 -10.78 -8.02
C TYR A 116 -11.44 -11.22 -6.90
N ILE A 117 -10.36 -10.47 -6.67
CA ILE A 117 -9.37 -10.79 -5.64
C ILE A 117 -10.00 -10.75 -4.23
N PHE A 118 -10.81 -9.71 -3.92
CA PHE A 118 -11.49 -9.61 -2.63
C PHE A 118 -12.48 -10.76 -2.35
N ASN A 119 -12.99 -11.40 -3.39
CA ASN A 119 -13.88 -12.56 -3.28
C ASN A 119 -13.13 -13.89 -3.08
N GLN A 120 -11.79 -13.91 -3.28
CA GLN A 120 -11.00 -15.12 -3.05
C GLN A 120 -10.91 -15.44 -1.56
N LYS A 121 -10.89 -16.73 -1.25
CA LYS A 121 -10.74 -17.27 0.10
C LYS A 121 -9.44 -18.05 0.21
N PRO A 122 -8.89 -18.19 1.42
CA PRO A 122 -7.71 -19.04 1.61
C PRO A 122 -7.92 -20.45 1.05
N GLY A 123 -7.01 -20.86 0.17
CA GLY A 123 -7.07 -22.15 -0.54
C GLY A 123 -7.63 -22.08 -1.96
N ASP A 124 -8.22 -20.95 -2.37
CA ASP A 124 -8.62 -20.73 -3.76
C ASP A 124 -7.38 -20.62 -4.67
N LYS A 125 -7.51 -21.07 -5.90
CA LYS A 125 -6.44 -21.00 -6.89
C LYS A 125 -6.63 -19.83 -7.82
N VAL A 126 -5.57 -19.07 -8.05
CA VAL A 126 -5.49 -17.98 -9.01
C VAL A 126 -4.40 -18.26 -10.03
N ILE A 127 -4.60 -17.80 -11.25
CA ILE A 127 -3.58 -17.89 -12.31
C ILE A 127 -2.81 -16.59 -12.29
N VAL A 128 -1.49 -16.70 -12.18
CA VAL A 128 -0.57 -15.57 -12.17
C VAL A 128 0.51 -15.76 -13.22
N SER A 129 1.01 -14.66 -13.75
CA SER A 129 2.15 -14.59 -14.64
C SER A 129 3.13 -13.52 -14.18
N GLY A 130 4.40 -13.67 -14.55
CA GLY A 130 5.47 -12.76 -14.14
C GLY A 130 6.77 -13.51 -13.83
N PRO A 131 7.74 -12.82 -13.21
CA PRO A 131 7.71 -11.42 -12.77
C PRO A 131 7.89 -10.42 -13.92
N TYR A 132 7.32 -9.22 -13.77
CA TYR A 132 7.46 -8.10 -14.69
C TYR A 132 7.87 -6.82 -13.95
N GLY A 133 8.18 -5.76 -14.70
CA GLY A 133 8.38 -4.41 -14.16
C GLY A 133 9.73 -3.80 -14.48
N GLU A 134 9.82 -2.49 -14.19
CA GLU A 134 11.02 -1.68 -14.39
C GLU A 134 11.27 -0.73 -13.21
N PHE A 135 10.38 -0.70 -12.22
CA PHE A 135 10.51 0.12 -11.03
C PHE A 135 11.49 -0.53 -10.04
N PHE A 136 12.77 -0.48 -10.37
CA PHE A 136 13.82 -1.15 -9.60
C PHE A 136 14.72 -0.15 -8.88
N ILE A 137 15.41 -0.66 -7.85
CA ILE A 137 16.44 0.09 -7.12
C ILE A 137 17.63 0.36 -8.05
N ASN A 138 18.01 1.62 -8.21
CA ASN A 138 19.18 1.99 -8.96
C ASN A 138 20.46 1.60 -8.22
N PRO A 139 21.47 1.03 -8.91
CA PRO A 139 22.74 0.66 -8.33
C PRO A 139 23.63 1.91 -8.18
N SER A 140 23.43 2.69 -7.15
CA SER A 140 24.21 3.89 -6.82
C SER A 140 24.41 4.02 -5.32
N ASP A 141 25.21 5.00 -4.90
CA ASP A 141 25.42 5.34 -3.50
C ASP A 141 24.65 6.60 -3.07
N ALA A 142 23.80 7.15 -3.96
CA ALA A 142 23.03 8.35 -3.67
C ALA A 142 22.04 8.13 -2.51
N GLU A 143 21.74 9.18 -1.78
CA GLU A 143 20.67 9.18 -0.79
C GLU A 143 19.32 8.91 -1.46
N MET A 144 18.45 8.15 -0.80
CA MET A 144 17.17 7.72 -1.36
C MET A 144 16.00 8.35 -0.61
N LEU A 145 15.06 8.89 -1.35
CA LEU A 145 13.81 9.42 -0.82
C LEU A 145 12.63 8.67 -1.41
N TYR A 146 11.91 7.97 -0.56
CA TYR A 146 10.70 7.22 -0.89
C TYR A 146 9.46 8.00 -0.48
N VAL A 147 8.47 8.05 -1.37
CA VAL A 147 7.16 8.64 -1.08
C VAL A 147 6.07 7.67 -1.51
N GLY A 148 5.25 7.24 -0.55
CA GLY A 148 4.19 6.26 -0.78
C GLY A 148 2.83 6.74 -0.29
N GLY A 149 1.77 6.20 -0.91
CA GLY A 149 0.39 6.46 -0.48
C GLY A 149 -0.54 5.29 -0.81
N GLY A 150 -1.38 4.89 0.13
CA GLY A 150 -2.33 3.81 -0.07
C GLY A 150 -1.68 2.51 -0.56
N ALA A 151 -2.23 1.89 -1.61
CA ALA A 151 -1.69 0.65 -2.20
C ALA A 151 -0.30 0.81 -2.86
N GLY A 152 0.16 2.05 -3.09
CA GLY A 152 1.53 2.34 -3.51
C GLY A 152 2.59 1.95 -2.50
N MET A 153 2.17 1.58 -1.28
CA MET A 153 3.00 0.91 -0.28
C MET A 153 3.68 -0.37 -0.79
N ALA A 154 3.04 -1.14 -1.68
CA ALA A 154 3.55 -2.44 -2.09
C ALA A 154 5.00 -2.40 -2.62
N PRO A 155 5.34 -1.66 -3.69
CA PRO A 155 6.72 -1.61 -4.17
C PRO A 155 7.68 -0.95 -3.17
N MET A 156 7.20 -0.02 -2.33
CA MET A 156 8.02 0.62 -1.30
C MET A 156 8.47 -0.40 -0.25
N ARG A 157 7.54 -1.23 0.25
CA ARG A 157 7.87 -2.30 1.19
C ARG A 157 8.89 -3.27 0.58
N SER A 158 8.65 -3.70 -0.65
CA SER A 158 9.56 -4.61 -1.36
C SER A 158 10.98 -4.05 -1.47
N HIS A 159 11.14 -2.79 -1.87
CA HIS A 159 12.42 -2.10 -1.96
C HIS A 159 13.10 -1.98 -0.59
N LEU A 160 12.39 -1.41 0.39
CA LEU A 160 12.96 -1.07 1.70
C LEU A 160 13.41 -2.32 2.45
N TYR A 161 12.61 -3.38 2.44
CA TYR A 161 13.01 -4.62 3.08
C TYR A 161 14.20 -5.27 2.38
N HIS A 162 14.25 -5.26 1.05
CA HIS A 162 15.41 -5.76 0.32
C HIS A 162 16.68 -4.95 0.60
N LEU A 163 16.58 -3.61 0.61
CA LEU A 163 17.69 -2.71 0.91
C LEU A 163 18.30 -2.99 2.29
N PHE A 164 17.47 -3.15 3.30
CA PHE A 164 17.92 -3.25 4.68
C PHE A 164 18.15 -4.69 5.12
N GLN A 165 17.24 -5.61 4.85
CA GLN A 165 17.33 -7.00 5.31
C GLN A 165 18.21 -7.88 4.43
N THR A 166 18.32 -7.59 3.12
CA THR A 166 19.16 -8.39 2.20
C THR A 166 20.49 -7.70 1.92
N LEU A 167 20.44 -6.45 1.45
CA LEU A 167 21.66 -5.72 1.03
C LEU A 167 22.38 -5.05 2.18
N GLN A 168 21.73 -4.84 3.32
CA GLN A 168 22.25 -4.11 4.48
C GLN A 168 22.89 -2.78 4.06
N THR A 169 22.13 -2.01 3.28
CA THR A 169 22.63 -0.80 2.64
C THR A 169 23.13 0.23 3.65
N GLY A 170 24.26 0.87 3.38
CA GLY A 170 24.77 2.03 4.13
C GLY A 170 24.19 3.38 3.65
N ARG A 171 23.38 3.38 2.57
CA ARG A 171 22.79 4.59 2.01
C ARG A 171 21.84 5.22 3.03
N LYS A 172 21.77 6.54 3.07
CA LYS A 172 20.72 7.25 3.82
C LYS A 172 19.41 7.11 3.06
N VAL A 173 18.37 6.69 3.75
CA VAL A 173 17.05 6.42 3.17
C VAL A 173 15.98 7.08 4.04
N THR A 174 15.09 7.84 3.41
CA THR A 174 13.89 8.36 4.07
C THR A 174 12.65 7.85 3.36
N TYR A 175 11.66 7.43 4.15
CA TYR A 175 10.36 7.01 3.64
C TYR A 175 9.24 7.86 4.21
N TRP A 176 8.48 8.49 3.32
CA TRP A 176 7.34 9.35 3.63
C TRP A 176 6.05 8.67 3.19
N TYR A 177 5.22 8.32 4.16
CA TYR A 177 3.98 7.59 3.91
C TYR A 177 2.75 8.45 4.18
N GLY A 178 1.97 8.71 3.13
CA GLY A 178 0.77 9.54 3.17
C GLY A 178 -0.53 8.75 3.28
N GLY A 179 -1.43 9.22 4.14
CA GLY A 179 -2.80 8.73 4.26
C GLY A 179 -3.74 9.86 4.67
N ARG A 180 -5.06 9.59 4.67
CA ARG A 180 -6.01 10.57 5.21
C ARG A 180 -6.02 10.54 6.72
N SER A 181 -6.17 9.38 7.32
CA SER A 181 -6.13 9.16 8.76
C SER A 181 -5.29 7.92 9.09
N LYS A 182 -4.90 7.78 10.35
CA LYS A 182 -4.04 6.69 10.84
C LYS A 182 -4.62 5.31 10.54
N ARG A 183 -5.92 5.13 10.57
CA ARG A 183 -6.60 3.86 10.28
C ARG A 183 -6.53 3.41 8.82
N GLU A 184 -6.11 4.28 7.91
CA GLU A 184 -5.88 3.93 6.50
C GLU A 184 -4.46 3.45 6.23
N LEU A 185 -3.58 3.61 7.19
CA LEU A 185 -2.18 3.20 7.10
C LEU A 185 -2.00 1.75 7.57
N PHE A 186 -1.04 1.08 6.98
CA PHE A 186 -0.68 -0.29 7.33
C PHE A 186 0.85 -0.47 7.27
N TYR A 187 1.37 -1.51 7.87
CA TYR A 187 2.81 -1.78 8.06
C TYR A 187 3.57 -0.72 8.88
N ILE A 188 2.88 0.12 9.66
CA ILE A 188 3.55 1.16 10.45
C ILE A 188 4.60 0.55 11.38
N ASP A 189 4.22 -0.47 12.14
CA ASP A 189 5.12 -1.13 13.10
C ASP A 189 6.32 -1.75 12.39
N HIS A 190 6.11 -2.34 11.22
CA HIS A 190 7.18 -2.91 10.39
C HIS A 190 8.26 -1.86 10.05
N PHE A 191 7.86 -0.65 9.63
CA PHE A 191 8.83 0.40 9.30
C PHE A 191 9.41 1.08 10.54
N ARG A 192 8.65 1.15 11.64
CA ARG A 192 9.19 1.61 12.92
C ARG A 192 10.24 0.64 13.49
N ASP A 193 10.06 -0.65 13.30
CA ASP A 193 11.06 -1.64 13.71
C ASP A 193 12.30 -1.57 12.81
N LEU A 194 12.12 -1.38 11.50
CA LEU A 194 13.23 -1.16 10.58
C LEU A 194 14.02 0.11 10.95
N GLU A 195 13.34 1.20 11.33
CA GLU A 195 13.98 2.45 11.77
C GLU A 195 14.78 2.29 13.08
N LYS A 196 14.32 1.43 13.99
CA LYS A 196 15.08 1.11 15.22
C LYS A 196 16.33 0.29 14.95
N GLU A 197 16.25 -0.63 13.97
CA GLU A 197 17.34 -1.53 13.61
C GLU A 197 18.41 -0.82 12.78
N PHE A 198 18.00 0.07 11.86
CA PHE A 198 18.89 0.73 10.91
C PHE A 198 18.94 2.25 11.11
N PRO A 199 20.02 2.81 11.69
CA PRO A 199 20.10 4.25 12.01
C PRO A 199 20.13 5.17 10.78
N ASN A 200 20.42 4.62 9.60
CA ASN A 200 20.41 5.31 8.30
C ASN A 200 19.04 5.29 7.61
N PHE A 201 18.01 4.71 8.24
CA PHE A 201 16.61 4.74 7.80
C PHE A 201 15.78 5.68 8.66
N LYS A 202 14.92 6.49 8.03
CA LYS A 202 13.92 7.33 8.71
C LYS A 202 12.56 7.15 8.08
N PHE A 203 11.54 7.02 8.94
CA PHE A 203 10.16 6.80 8.52
C PHE A 203 9.25 7.92 9.02
N PHE A 204 8.62 8.64 8.09
CA PHE A 204 7.70 9.75 8.38
C PHE A 204 6.29 9.43 7.89
N ILE A 205 5.32 9.72 8.73
CA ILE A 205 3.89 9.59 8.41
C ILE A 205 3.32 10.98 8.19
N VAL A 206 2.46 11.12 7.18
CA VAL A 206 1.77 12.38 6.86
C VAL A 206 0.28 12.10 6.72
N LEU A 207 -0.55 12.76 7.55
CA LEU A 207 -2.00 12.63 7.49
C LEU A 207 -2.64 13.90 6.95
N SER A 208 -3.49 13.75 5.92
CA SER A 208 -4.21 14.90 5.35
C SER A 208 -5.50 15.26 6.10
N GLU A 209 -6.14 14.29 6.73
CA GLU A 209 -7.42 14.42 7.43
C GLU A 209 -7.43 13.53 8.68
N PRO A 210 -6.54 13.79 9.69
CA PRO A 210 -6.56 13.02 10.91
C PRO A 210 -7.88 13.21 11.65
N THR A 211 -8.36 12.15 12.28
CA THR A 211 -9.59 12.16 13.09
C THR A 211 -9.24 12.40 14.56
N GLU A 212 -10.23 12.71 15.38
CA GLU A 212 -10.05 12.84 16.84
C GLU A 212 -9.54 11.52 17.45
N GLU A 213 -9.94 10.38 16.89
CA GLU A 213 -9.51 9.04 17.34
C GLU A 213 -8.03 8.79 17.08
N ASP A 214 -7.42 9.49 16.12
CA ASP A 214 -6.00 9.33 15.79
C ASP A 214 -5.08 9.89 16.88
N ASP A 215 -5.58 10.80 17.75
CA ASP A 215 -4.79 11.55 18.77
C ASP A 215 -3.46 12.06 18.20
N TRP A 216 -3.55 12.66 16.99
CA TRP A 216 -2.39 12.95 16.14
C TRP A 216 -1.60 14.16 16.63
N LYS A 217 -0.34 13.92 17.01
CA LYS A 217 0.61 14.97 17.40
C LYS A 217 1.47 15.35 16.21
N VAL A 218 1.33 16.61 15.78
CA VAL A 218 2.05 17.12 14.61
C VAL A 218 3.50 17.41 14.99
N MET A 219 4.45 16.84 14.24
CA MET A 219 5.88 17.12 14.35
C MET A 219 6.19 18.55 13.91
N LYS A 220 7.10 19.23 14.61
CA LYS A 220 7.60 20.56 14.27
C LYS A 220 8.59 20.52 13.11
N ASP A 221 9.45 19.52 13.10
CA ASP A 221 10.46 19.25 12.08
C ASP A 221 10.82 17.74 12.08
N ILE A 222 11.73 17.33 11.21
CA ILE A 222 12.16 15.93 11.06
C ILE A 222 12.91 15.34 12.24
N ASP A 223 13.37 16.17 13.20
CA ASP A 223 14.10 15.78 14.40
C ASP A 223 13.21 15.76 15.64
N ASP A 224 11.96 16.19 15.53
CA ASP A 224 10.98 16.19 16.63
C ASP A 224 10.62 14.75 17.03
N LYS A 225 10.95 14.39 18.27
CA LYS A 225 10.70 13.04 18.82
C LYS A 225 9.40 12.93 19.61
N ASP A 226 8.70 14.03 19.82
CA ASP A 226 7.47 14.10 20.60
C ASP A 226 6.22 14.03 19.72
N GLY A 227 6.36 14.24 18.41
CA GLY A 227 5.30 14.17 17.42
C GLY A 227 5.19 12.79 16.76
N ASP A 228 4.01 12.50 16.21
CA ASP A 228 3.73 11.24 15.49
C ASP A 228 4.07 11.35 14.00
N GLY A 229 3.99 12.56 13.42
CA GLY A 229 4.25 12.84 12.01
C GLY A 229 3.71 14.21 11.57
N PHE A 230 3.57 14.42 10.27
CA PHE A 230 3.18 15.72 9.70
C PHE A 230 1.70 15.78 9.31
N LEU A 231 1.21 16.99 9.08
CA LEU A 231 -0.15 17.28 8.64
C LEU A 231 -0.15 17.77 7.20
N GLY A 232 -1.11 17.32 6.40
CA GLY A 232 -1.34 17.75 5.02
C GLY A 232 -1.07 16.66 3.98
N PHE A 233 -0.78 17.07 2.76
CA PHE A 233 -0.44 16.13 1.69
C PHE A 233 1.03 15.74 1.76
N VAL A 234 1.32 14.46 1.55
CA VAL A 234 2.67 13.91 1.70
C VAL A 234 3.70 14.60 0.82
N HIS A 235 3.37 14.93 -0.43
CA HIS A 235 4.29 15.64 -1.33
C HIS A 235 4.63 17.04 -0.81
N GLN A 236 3.66 17.76 -0.23
CA GLN A 236 3.91 19.08 0.34
C GLN A 236 4.78 18.99 1.59
N ALA A 237 4.49 18.02 2.47
CA ALA A 237 5.31 17.79 3.66
C ALA A 237 6.77 17.46 3.30
N VAL A 238 6.99 16.61 2.28
CA VAL A 238 8.34 16.30 1.78
C VAL A 238 9.05 17.56 1.28
N ILE A 239 8.38 18.41 0.51
CA ILE A 239 8.96 19.67 0.02
C ILE A 239 9.32 20.57 1.20
N ASP A 240 8.39 20.83 2.12
CA ASP A 240 8.54 21.82 3.18
C ASP A 240 9.50 21.38 4.28
N GLN A 241 9.51 20.08 4.61
CA GLN A 241 10.28 19.58 5.74
C GLN A 241 11.62 18.96 5.36
N TYR A 242 11.78 18.55 4.10
CA TYR A 242 12.98 17.84 3.66
C TYR A 242 13.66 18.49 2.47
N LEU A 243 13.05 18.53 1.30
CA LEU A 243 13.70 18.97 0.07
C LEU A 243 14.16 20.44 0.12
N SER A 244 13.32 21.34 0.66
CA SER A 244 13.66 22.78 0.76
C SER A 244 14.78 23.07 1.75
N LYS A 245 15.13 22.13 2.61
CA LYS A 245 16.18 22.23 3.63
C LYS A 245 17.38 21.34 3.34
N HIS A 246 17.33 20.59 2.25
CA HIS A 246 18.40 19.67 1.85
C HIS A 246 19.49 20.45 1.10
N ASP A 247 20.76 20.18 1.42
CA ASP A 247 21.90 20.89 0.83
C ASP A 247 22.07 20.65 -0.68
N ALA A 248 21.70 19.45 -1.16
CA ALA A 248 21.78 19.04 -2.56
C ALA A 248 20.58 18.16 -2.96
N PRO A 249 19.37 18.71 -3.08
CA PRO A 249 18.17 17.92 -3.37
C PRO A 249 18.18 17.30 -4.77
N GLU A 250 18.98 17.84 -5.69
CA GLU A 250 19.20 17.32 -7.05
C GLU A 250 19.99 15.99 -7.09
N ASP A 251 20.72 15.67 -6.02
CA ASP A 251 21.52 14.45 -5.92
C ASP A 251 20.73 13.29 -5.30
N LEU A 252 19.47 13.50 -4.92
CA LEU A 252 18.61 12.48 -4.35
C LEU A 252 18.04 11.55 -5.42
N GLU A 253 17.97 10.28 -5.11
CA GLU A 253 17.14 9.33 -5.86
C GLU A 253 15.72 9.29 -5.30
N LEU A 254 14.75 9.60 -6.15
CA LEU A 254 13.34 9.72 -5.77
C LEU A 254 12.53 8.52 -6.26
N TYR A 255 11.81 7.88 -5.33
CA TYR A 255 10.91 6.75 -5.60
C TYR A 255 9.49 7.10 -5.17
N PHE A 256 8.56 7.18 -6.12
CA PHE A 256 7.18 7.56 -5.86
C PHE A 256 6.20 6.46 -6.30
N CYS A 257 5.27 6.11 -5.44
CA CYS A 257 4.14 5.27 -5.80
C CYS A 257 2.92 5.57 -4.93
N GLY A 258 1.78 5.88 -5.57
CA GLY A 258 0.57 6.21 -4.84
C GLY A 258 -0.56 6.71 -5.74
N PRO A 259 -1.59 7.33 -5.17
CA PRO A 259 -2.70 7.89 -5.93
C PRO A 259 -2.26 9.06 -6.81
N GLN A 260 -3.00 9.28 -7.92
CA GLN A 260 -2.67 10.30 -8.93
C GLN A 260 -2.55 11.74 -8.38
N MET A 261 -3.11 12.00 -7.20
CA MET A 261 -3.07 13.33 -6.57
C MET A 261 -1.88 13.52 -5.62
N MET A 262 -0.99 12.54 -5.55
CA MET A 262 0.22 12.59 -4.73
C MET A 262 1.39 13.30 -5.43
#